data_4c189727d3831052f13d998cd851e017
#
_entry.id   4c189727d3831052f13d998cd851e017
#
_cell.length_a   1.000
_cell.length_b   1.000
_cell.length_c   1.000
_cell.angle_alpha   90.00
_cell.angle_beta   90.00
_cell.angle_gamma   90.00
#
_symmetry.space_group_name_H-M   'P 1'
#
loop_
_entity.id
_entity.type
_entity.pdbx_description
1 polymer ?
#
loop_
_entity_poly.entity_id
_entity_poly.type
_entity_poly.pdbx_seq_one_letter_code
_entity_poly.pdbx_strand_id
1 'polypeptide(L)'
;MIVKNILDDSVISALKNEQLIIAKTDTIYGILAAANSEKAVEKLYEVKRRPLNNPVIILVANIDDIPNLTPSIKHKYQEISKNRPTTIVTKVSPDFLPHLPRNGETLAFRVVPESPLAELIRTVGLLVAPSANPSGEEPAKNVTEAVNYFHELVPIYVDSGEVADAQPSQIVRINEGGEIEFLRR
;
A
#
# COMPACT_ATOMS: atom_id res chain seq x y z
N MET A 1 -8.53 18.80 -1.73
CA MET A 1 -9.91 18.60 -1.23
C MET A 1 -9.90 17.58 -0.10
N ILE A 2 -10.71 17.78 0.96
CA ILE A 2 -10.86 16.79 2.05
C ILE A 2 -12.24 16.15 1.93
N VAL A 3 -12.30 14.81 1.96
CA VAL A 3 -13.54 14.01 1.95
C VAL A 3 -13.54 13.06 3.16
N LYS A 4 -14.71 12.51 3.53
CA LYS A 4 -14.83 11.59 4.69
C LYS A 4 -15.04 10.13 4.29
N ASN A 5 -15.36 9.88 3.03
CA ASN A 5 -15.61 8.52 2.54
C ASN A 5 -14.54 8.14 1.52
N ILE A 6 -13.87 7.03 1.76
CA ILE A 6 -12.86 6.50 0.83
C ILE A 6 -13.48 5.97 -0.48
N LEU A 7 -14.78 5.70 -0.48
CA LEU A 7 -15.56 5.28 -1.65
C LEU A 7 -16.26 6.47 -2.34
N ASP A 8 -15.89 7.71 -2.01
CA ASP A 8 -16.38 8.89 -2.71
C ASP A 8 -15.99 8.84 -4.19
N ASP A 9 -16.89 9.25 -5.07
CA ASP A 9 -16.65 9.23 -6.52
C ASP A 9 -15.42 10.05 -6.92
N SER A 10 -15.10 11.12 -6.19
CA SER A 10 -13.90 11.91 -6.41
C SER A 10 -12.62 11.13 -6.12
N VAL A 11 -12.62 10.26 -5.10
CA VAL A 11 -11.50 9.38 -4.74
C VAL A 11 -11.27 8.34 -5.84
N ILE A 12 -12.36 7.65 -6.26
CA ILE A 12 -12.33 6.65 -7.32
C ILE A 12 -11.86 7.28 -8.64
N SER A 13 -12.42 8.45 -8.98
CA SER A 13 -12.06 9.20 -10.19
C SER A 13 -10.59 9.64 -10.17
N ALA A 14 -10.09 10.15 -9.04
CA ALA A 14 -8.68 10.56 -8.91
C ALA A 14 -7.74 9.40 -9.19
N LEU A 15 -7.95 8.24 -8.55
CA LEU A 15 -7.10 7.06 -8.76
C LEU A 15 -7.16 6.54 -10.19
N LYS A 16 -8.36 6.52 -10.82
CA LYS A 16 -8.53 6.14 -12.22
C LYS A 16 -7.88 7.13 -13.20
N ASN A 17 -7.74 8.39 -12.81
CA ASN A 17 -7.03 9.42 -13.55
C ASN A 17 -5.56 9.58 -13.13
N GLU A 18 -4.96 8.53 -12.58
CA GLU A 18 -3.53 8.45 -12.22
C GLU A 18 -3.10 9.51 -11.19
N GLN A 19 -4.04 10.04 -10.42
CA GLN A 19 -3.77 10.99 -9.35
C GLN A 19 -3.51 10.28 -8.02
N LEU A 20 -2.83 10.97 -7.12
CA LEU A 20 -2.56 10.50 -5.77
C LEU A 20 -3.74 10.84 -4.85
N ILE A 21 -3.93 10.01 -3.84
CA ILE A 21 -4.78 10.33 -2.70
C ILE A 21 -4.03 10.04 -1.40
N ILE A 22 -4.46 10.66 -0.31
CA ILE A 22 -4.04 10.27 1.04
C ILE A 22 -5.24 9.72 1.79
N ALA A 23 -5.08 8.52 2.35
CA ALA A 23 -6.11 7.86 3.14
C ALA A 23 -5.50 7.00 4.25
N LYS A 24 -6.26 6.78 5.31
CA LYS A 24 -5.94 5.76 6.30
C LYS A 24 -6.06 4.37 5.66
N THR A 25 -5.03 3.56 5.84
CA THR A 25 -5.04 2.16 5.45
C THR A 25 -5.48 1.28 6.64
N ASP A 26 -5.33 -0.03 6.51
CA ASP A 26 -5.48 -0.99 7.61
C ASP A 26 -4.40 -0.86 8.70
N THR A 27 -3.40 -0.01 8.49
CA THR A 27 -2.31 0.29 9.42
C THR A 27 -2.25 1.77 9.76
N ILE A 28 -1.68 2.57 8.89
CA ILE A 28 -1.40 4.00 9.07
C ILE A 28 -1.94 4.80 7.89
N TYR A 29 -1.90 6.13 7.97
CA TYR A 29 -2.13 6.96 6.78
C TYR A 29 -1.08 6.68 5.71
N GLY A 30 -1.52 6.47 4.48
CA GLY A 30 -0.68 6.23 3.32
C GLY A 30 -0.97 7.19 2.18
N ILE A 31 0.03 7.39 1.32
CA ILE A 31 -0.20 7.94 -0.03
C ILE A 31 -0.50 6.77 -0.95
N LEU A 32 -1.66 6.80 -1.61
CA LEU A 32 -2.12 5.75 -2.49
C LEU A 32 -2.05 6.20 -3.94
N ALA A 33 -1.56 5.30 -4.77
CA ALA A 33 -1.52 5.47 -6.22
C ALA A 33 -1.86 4.15 -6.93
N ALA A 34 -2.42 4.22 -8.13
CA ALA A 34 -2.66 3.04 -8.96
C ALA A 34 -1.34 2.35 -9.28
N ALA A 35 -1.20 1.08 -8.85
CA ALA A 35 0.06 0.34 -8.97
C ALA A 35 0.43 0.02 -10.43
N ASN A 36 -0.54 -0.03 -11.33
CA ASN A 36 -0.36 -0.30 -12.76
C ASN A 36 -0.07 0.97 -13.59
N SER A 37 -0.09 2.16 -12.99
CA SER A 37 0.27 3.41 -13.65
C SER A 37 1.69 3.82 -13.28
N GLU A 38 2.63 3.73 -14.22
CA GLU A 38 4.00 4.21 -14.07
C GLU A 38 4.01 5.68 -13.66
N LYS A 39 3.22 6.52 -14.33
CA LYS A 39 3.09 7.95 -14.06
C LYS A 39 2.62 8.26 -12.63
N ALA A 40 1.61 7.50 -12.13
CA ALA A 40 1.12 7.69 -10.77
C ALA A 40 2.18 7.27 -9.73
N VAL A 41 2.91 6.19 -10.02
CA VAL A 41 4.01 5.72 -9.16
C VAL A 41 5.17 6.72 -9.15
N GLU A 42 5.61 7.20 -10.31
CA GLU A 42 6.67 8.24 -10.40
C GLU A 42 6.29 9.48 -9.59
N LYS A 43 5.03 9.96 -9.77
CA LYS A 43 4.52 11.11 -9.01
C LYS A 43 4.52 10.86 -7.50
N LEU A 44 4.19 9.64 -7.05
CA LEU A 44 4.24 9.27 -5.65
C LEU A 44 5.67 9.35 -5.10
N TYR A 45 6.67 8.84 -5.83
CA TYR A 45 8.07 8.92 -5.42
C TYR A 45 8.58 10.36 -5.35
N GLU A 46 8.20 11.19 -6.34
CA GLU A 46 8.53 12.61 -6.37
C GLU A 46 7.96 13.34 -5.15
N VAL A 47 6.65 13.22 -4.91
CA VAL A 47 5.94 13.90 -3.81
C VAL A 47 6.48 13.49 -2.44
N LYS A 48 6.83 12.21 -2.26
CA LYS A 48 7.45 11.71 -1.04
C LYS A 48 8.95 12.03 -0.92
N ARG A 49 9.60 12.53 -1.96
CA ARG A 49 11.07 12.59 -2.04
C ARG A 49 11.72 11.24 -1.72
N ARG A 50 11.09 10.18 -2.22
CA ARG A 50 11.52 8.80 -1.94
C ARG A 50 12.60 8.38 -2.94
N PRO A 51 13.70 7.75 -2.49
CA PRO A 51 14.69 7.19 -3.41
C PRO A 51 14.04 6.14 -4.32
N LEU A 52 14.32 6.21 -5.63
CA LEU A 52 13.71 5.33 -6.64
C LEU A 52 14.04 3.84 -6.47
N ASN A 53 15.08 3.51 -5.72
CA ASN A 53 15.47 2.14 -5.40
C ASN A 53 14.80 1.57 -4.15
N ASN A 54 13.96 2.34 -3.45
CA ASN A 54 13.24 1.87 -2.26
C ASN A 54 11.90 1.26 -2.66
N PRO A 55 11.71 -0.08 -2.58
CA PRO A 55 10.44 -0.72 -2.92
C PRO A 55 9.26 -0.20 -2.09
N VAL A 56 8.07 -0.30 -2.66
CA VAL A 56 6.81 0.03 -1.98
C VAL A 56 5.96 -1.21 -1.75
N ILE A 57 5.01 -1.13 -0.82
CA ILE A 57 4.03 -2.18 -0.56
C ILE A 57 2.85 -2.00 -1.51
N ILE A 58 2.43 -3.09 -2.13
CA ILE A 58 1.25 -3.16 -2.98
C ILE A 58 0.10 -3.72 -2.15
N LEU A 59 -0.99 -2.96 -2.07
CA LEU A 59 -2.23 -3.40 -1.45
C LEU A 59 -3.07 -4.18 -2.46
N VAL A 60 -3.58 -5.32 -2.01
CA VAL A 60 -4.49 -6.19 -2.76
C VAL A 60 -5.74 -6.47 -1.92
N ALA A 61 -6.88 -6.68 -2.59
CA ALA A 61 -8.13 -7.02 -1.91
C ALA A 61 -8.28 -8.52 -1.67
N ASN A 62 -7.57 -9.36 -2.44
CA ASN A 62 -7.62 -10.81 -2.33
C ASN A 62 -6.20 -11.39 -2.35
N ILE A 63 -5.98 -12.46 -1.59
CA ILE A 63 -4.71 -13.20 -1.62
C ILE A 63 -4.42 -13.81 -2.98
N ASP A 64 -5.44 -14.09 -3.76
CA ASP A 64 -5.32 -14.64 -5.12
C ASP A 64 -4.80 -13.61 -6.14
N ASP A 65 -4.82 -12.32 -5.80
CA ASP A 65 -4.23 -11.25 -6.59
C ASP A 65 -2.69 -11.19 -6.47
N ILE A 66 -2.12 -11.95 -5.51
CA ILE A 66 -0.67 -12.04 -5.30
C ILE A 66 -0.11 -13.17 -6.18
N PRO A 67 0.78 -12.86 -7.15
CA PRO A 67 1.32 -13.87 -8.04
C PRO A 67 2.24 -14.87 -7.31
N ASN A 68 2.32 -16.08 -7.86
CA ASN A 68 3.26 -17.14 -7.46
C ASN A 68 3.15 -17.64 -6.00
N LEU A 69 1.99 -17.45 -5.33
CA LEU A 69 1.75 -18.08 -4.03
C LEU A 69 1.16 -19.47 -4.18
N THR A 70 1.86 -20.48 -3.66
CA THR A 70 1.30 -21.85 -3.55
C THR A 70 0.20 -21.92 -2.48
N PRO A 71 -0.70 -22.92 -2.52
CA PRO A 71 -1.73 -23.09 -1.49
C PRO A 71 -1.16 -23.14 -0.05
N SER A 72 0.02 -23.77 0.13
CA SER A 72 0.70 -23.84 1.42
C SER A 72 1.13 -22.45 1.91
N ILE A 73 1.74 -21.64 1.04
CA ILE A 73 2.16 -20.27 1.37
C ILE A 73 0.94 -19.40 1.67
N LYS A 74 -0.14 -19.49 0.88
CA LYS A 74 -1.39 -18.75 1.12
C LYS A 74 -1.96 -19.08 2.49
N HIS A 75 -2.06 -20.38 2.83
CA HIS A 75 -2.57 -20.81 4.13
C HIS A 75 -1.72 -20.26 5.28
N LYS A 76 -0.40 -20.37 5.17
CA LYS A 76 0.54 -19.88 6.20
C LYS A 76 0.48 -18.35 6.36
N TYR A 77 0.40 -17.62 5.24
CA TYR A 77 0.20 -16.17 5.27
C TYR A 77 -1.11 -15.79 5.97
N GLN A 78 -2.21 -16.47 5.65
CA GLN A 78 -3.51 -16.23 6.29
C GLN A 78 -3.47 -16.51 7.79
N GLU A 79 -2.74 -17.54 8.25
CA GLU A 79 -2.58 -17.80 9.69
C GLU A 79 -1.88 -16.64 10.41
N ILE A 80 -0.74 -16.18 9.90
CA ILE A 80 0.05 -15.14 10.58
C ILE A 80 -0.56 -13.74 10.46
N SER A 81 -1.34 -13.47 9.41
CA SER A 81 -1.99 -12.18 9.20
C SER A 81 -3.25 -11.98 10.04
N LYS A 82 -3.80 -13.03 10.68
CA LYS A 82 -4.97 -12.91 11.57
C LYS A 82 -4.75 -11.99 12.77
N ASN A 83 -3.53 -11.99 13.30
CA ASN A 83 -3.20 -11.31 14.55
C ASN A 83 -2.52 -9.95 14.31
N ARG A 84 -1.99 -9.71 13.12
CA ARG A 84 -1.25 -8.49 12.81
C ARG A 84 -1.22 -8.25 11.29
N PRO A 85 -1.36 -7.00 10.83
CA PRO A 85 -1.15 -6.65 9.43
C PRO A 85 0.19 -7.16 8.94
N THR A 86 0.16 -7.98 7.89
CA THR A 86 1.33 -8.69 7.38
C THR A 86 1.54 -8.41 5.91
N THR A 87 2.76 -8.05 5.54
CA THR A 87 3.21 -7.90 4.15
C THR A 87 4.06 -9.12 3.79
N ILE A 88 3.75 -9.77 2.67
CA ILE A 88 4.54 -10.88 2.14
C ILE A 88 5.41 -10.39 0.97
N VAL A 89 6.67 -10.78 0.98
CA VAL A 89 7.60 -10.58 -0.13
C VAL A 89 7.67 -11.85 -0.95
N THR A 90 7.35 -11.77 -2.24
CA THR A 90 7.34 -12.93 -3.15
C THR A 90 7.99 -12.58 -4.49
N LYS A 91 8.51 -13.61 -5.17
CA LYS A 91 9.01 -13.48 -6.54
C LYS A 91 7.87 -13.20 -7.51
N VAL A 92 8.13 -12.39 -8.49
CA VAL A 92 7.18 -12.06 -9.55
C VAL A 92 7.86 -12.15 -10.92
N SER A 93 7.06 -12.33 -11.97
CA SER A 93 7.56 -12.24 -13.35
C SER A 93 8.17 -10.86 -13.60
N PRO A 94 9.23 -10.74 -14.43
CA PRO A 94 9.77 -9.45 -14.85
C PRO A 94 8.73 -8.49 -15.43
N ASP A 95 7.74 -9.01 -16.13
CA ASP A 95 6.67 -8.24 -16.78
C ASP A 95 5.54 -7.80 -15.84
N PHE A 96 5.51 -8.33 -14.62
CA PHE A 96 4.49 -7.94 -13.64
C PHE A 96 4.85 -6.61 -12.97
N LEU A 97 4.17 -5.53 -13.31
CA LEU A 97 4.43 -4.16 -12.83
C LEU A 97 5.93 -3.76 -13.00
N PRO A 98 6.47 -3.77 -14.23
CA PRO A 98 7.91 -3.64 -14.48
C PRO A 98 8.51 -2.32 -14.03
N HIS A 99 7.70 -1.26 -13.93
CA HIS A 99 8.09 0.08 -13.49
C HIS A 99 8.26 0.20 -11.96
N LEU A 100 7.78 -0.78 -11.17
CA LEU A 100 7.95 -0.73 -9.73
C LEU A 100 9.38 -1.11 -9.32
N PRO A 101 10.00 -0.34 -8.41
CA PRO A 101 11.29 -0.70 -7.81
C PRO A 101 11.21 -2.05 -7.10
N ARG A 102 12.20 -2.89 -7.34
CA ARG A 102 12.27 -4.27 -6.85
C ARG A 102 13.51 -4.48 -6.00
N ASN A 103 13.41 -5.45 -5.10
CA ASN A 103 14.59 -6.04 -4.46
C ASN A 103 14.88 -7.38 -5.16
N GLY A 104 15.77 -7.37 -6.14
CA GLY A 104 15.96 -8.50 -7.06
C GLY A 104 14.71 -8.75 -7.90
N GLU A 105 14.16 -9.98 -7.84
CA GLU A 105 12.96 -10.41 -8.56
C GLU A 105 11.68 -10.31 -7.72
N THR A 106 11.71 -9.59 -6.58
CA THR A 106 10.60 -9.63 -5.61
C THR A 106 9.84 -8.32 -5.51
N LEU A 107 8.54 -8.42 -5.23
CA LEU A 107 7.68 -7.32 -4.79
C LEU A 107 7.03 -7.67 -3.44
N ALA A 108 6.55 -6.64 -2.75
CA ALA A 108 5.93 -6.75 -1.44
C ALA A 108 4.42 -6.51 -1.52
N PHE A 109 3.61 -7.44 -1.03
CA PHE A 109 2.16 -7.38 -1.10
C PHE A 109 1.54 -7.46 0.29
N ARG A 110 0.41 -6.76 0.48
CA ARG A 110 -0.41 -6.86 1.68
C ARG A 110 -1.88 -7.03 1.30
N VAL A 111 -2.49 -8.10 1.78
CA VAL A 111 -3.93 -8.31 1.67
C VAL A 111 -4.62 -7.39 2.68
N VAL A 112 -5.46 -6.51 2.20
CA VAL A 112 -6.27 -5.62 3.03
C VAL A 112 -7.47 -6.42 3.54
N PRO A 113 -7.75 -6.41 4.86
CA PRO A 113 -8.96 -7.03 5.41
C PRO A 113 -10.22 -6.44 4.80
N GLU A 114 -11.33 -7.18 4.84
CA GLU A 114 -12.62 -6.72 4.32
C GLU A 114 -13.00 -5.36 4.96
N SER A 115 -13.13 -4.35 4.14
CA SER A 115 -13.27 -2.95 4.53
C SER A 115 -13.59 -2.08 3.31
N PRO A 116 -14.00 -0.81 3.49
CA PRO A 116 -14.14 0.13 2.39
C PRO A 116 -12.87 0.30 1.55
N LEU A 117 -11.67 0.15 2.14
CA LEU A 117 -10.42 0.18 1.38
C LEU A 117 -10.27 -1.05 0.47
N ALA A 118 -10.67 -2.25 0.91
CA ALA A 118 -10.68 -3.43 0.07
C ALA A 118 -11.66 -3.29 -1.10
N GLU A 119 -12.84 -2.68 -0.87
CA GLU A 119 -13.81 -2.37 -1.91
C GLU A 119 -13.25 -1.35 -2.92
N LEU A 120 -12.57 -0.30 -2.45
CA LEU A 120 -11.87 0.63 -3.33
C LEU A 120 -10.85 -0.10 -4.21
N ILE A 121 -10.03 -0.99 -3.65
CA ILE A 121 -9.03 -1.76 -4.40
C ILE A 121 -9.71 -2.64 -5.47
N ARG A 122 -10.84 -3.29 -5.16
CA ARG A 122 -11.61 -4.05 -6.17
C ARG A 122 -12.11 -3.17 -7.31
N THR A 123 -12.42 -1.90 -7.02
CA THR A 123 -12.97 -0.94 -7.99
C THR A 123 -11.90 -0.32 -8.89
N VAL A 124 -10.71 -0.02 -8.35
CA VAL A 124 -9.66 0.74 -9.05
C VAL A 124 -8.43 -0.10 -9.40
N GLY A 125 -8.33 -1.34 -8.91
CA GLY A 125 -7.17 -2.20 -9.06
C GLY A 125 -6.15 -2.06 -7.93
N LEU A 126 -4.99 -2.69 -8.12
CA LEU A 126 -3.90 -2.71 -7.15
C LEU A 126 -3.41 -1.29 -6.82
N LEU A 127 -3.11 -1.03 -5.55
CA LEU A 127 -2.62 0.27 -5.09
C LEU A 127 -1.23 0.13 -4.46
N VAL A 128 -0.30 1.01 -4.78
CA VAL A 128 0.90 1.22 -3.96
C VAL A 128 0.56 2.16 -2.81
N ALA A 129 1.05 1.86 -1.60
CA ALA A 129 0.65 2.59 -0.40
C ALA A 129 1.80 2.71 0.63
N PRO A 130 2.84 3.49 0.37
CA PRO A 130 3.78 3.87 1.41
C PRO A 130 3.13 4.82 2.42
N SER A 131 3.72 4.95 3.61
CA SER A 131 3.26 5.87 4.66
C SER A 131 3.14 7.33 4.19
N ALA A 132 2.17 8.07 4.75
CA ALA A 132 1.93 9.47 4.40
C ALA A 132 2.88 10.41 5.14
N ASN A 133 4.13 10.48 4.68
CA ASN A 133 5.18 11.39 5.15
C ASN A 133 6.21 11.63 4.03
N PRO A 134 6.89 12.77 3.98
CA PRO A 134 8.13 12.90 3.24
C PRO A 134 9.17 11.90 3.77
N SER A 135 10.10 11.46 2.93
CA SER A 135 11.14 10.51 3.36
C SER A 135 11.98 11.09 4.50
N GLY A 136 12.08 10.34 5.60
CA GLY A 136 12.82 10.75 6.80
C GLY A 136 11.96 11.39 7.90
N GLU A 137 10.71 11.74 7.60
CA GLU A 137 9.76 12.29 8.58
C GLU A 137 8.89 11.16 9.18
N GLU A 138 8.24 11.44 10.31
CA GLU A 138 7.28 10.54 10.92
C GLU A 138 5.99 10.45 10.08
N PRO A 139 5.34 9.27 10.01
CA PRO A 139 4.07 9.14 9.33
C PRO A 139 2.98 10.01 9.92
N ALA A 140 2.19 10.68 9.06
CA ALA A 140 1.04 11.47 9.50
C ALA A 140 0.05 10.61 10.30
N LYS A 141 -0.41 11.12 11.46
CA LYS A 141 -1.36 10.45 12.34
C LYS A 141 -2.81 10.80 12.03
N ASN A 142 -3.02 11.88 11.32
CA ASN A 142 -4.34 12.38 10.93
C ASN A 142 -4.26 13.15 9.60
N VAL A 143 -5.43 13.52 9.09
CA VAL A 143 -5.54 14.24 7.82
C VAL A 143 -4.87 15.61 7.86
N THR A 144 -4.90 16.30 9.01
CA THR A 144 -4.30 17.64 9.17
C THR A 144 -2.78 17.57 9.01
N GLU A 145 -2.13 16.61 9.67
CA GLU A 145 -0.69 16.39 9.51
C GLU A 145 -0.33 16.03 8.07
N ALA A 146 -1.13 15.17 7.43
CA ALA A 146 -0.93 14.80 6.04
C ALA A 146 -1.07 16.00 5.09
N VAL A 147 -2.05 16.89 5.32
CA VAL A 147 -2.20 18.13 4.56
C VAL A 147 -0.98 19.05 4.78
N ASN A 148 -0.47 19.15 6.01
CA ASN A 148 0.71 19.95 6.31
C ASN A 148 1.99 19.46 5.61
N TYR A 149 2.09 18.14 5.37
CA TYR A 149 3.21 17.57 4.62
C TYR A 149 3.10 17.81 3.11
N PHE A 150 1.90 17.62 2.53
CA PHE A 150 1.77 17.48 1.10
C PHE A 150 0.99 18.61 0.40
N HIS A 151 0.26 19.44 1.16
CA HIS A 151 -0.49 20.58 0.65
C HIS A 151 -1.25 20.24 -0.67
N GLU A 152 -1.02 21.03 -1.72
CA GLU A 152 -1.63 20.87 -3.03
C GLU A 152 -0.97 19.80 -3.92
N LEU A 153 0.14 19.20 -3.47
CA LEU A 153 0.81 18.12 -4.21
C LEU A 153 -0.04 16.86 -4.32
N VAL A 154 -0.99 16.68 -3.38
CA VAL A 154 -1.97 15.60 -3.41
C VAL A 154 -3.37 16.23 -3.47
N PRO A 155 -4.18 15.92 -4.50
CA PRO A 155 -5.46 16.58 -4.70
C PRO A 155 -6.54 16.17 -3.70
N ILE A 156 -6.50 14.94 -3.17
CA ILE A 156 -7.54 14.39 -2.30
C ILE A 156 -6.97 13.79 -1.02
N TYR A 157 -7.57 14.14 0.09
CA TYR A 157 -7.30 13.65 1.43
C TYR A 157 -8.57 13.04 2.01
N VAL A 158 -8.52 11.81 2.47
CA VAL A 158 -9.65 11.14 3.12
C VAL A 158 -9.48 11.24 4.64
N ASP A 159 -10.38 11.98 5.27
CA ASP A 159 -10.38 12.12 6.74
C ASP A 159 -11.08 10.91 7.37
N SER A 160 -10.28 10.01 7.91
CA SER A 160 -10.73 8.81 8.62
C SER A 160 -10.40 8.86 10.12
N GLY A 161 -10.24 10.07 10.66
CA GLY A 161 -9.89 10.29 12.07
C GLY A 161 -8.42 10.04 12.39
N GLU A 162 -8.09 10.08 13.68
CA GLU A 162 -6.73 9.90 14.17
C GLU A 162 -6.31 8.45 14.23
N VAL A 163 -5.01 8.21 14.08
CA VAL A 163 -4.35 6.91 14.21
C VAL A 163 -3.35 7.02 15.37
N ALA A 164 -3.82 6.70 16.60
CA ALA A 164 -3.04 6.95 17.82
C ALA A 164 -1.82 6.02 17.97
N ASP A 165 -1.98 4.71 17.74
CA ASP A 165 -0.96 3.69 18.06
C ASP A 165 -0.70 2.69 16.91
N ALA A 166 -0.90 3.13 15.67
CA ALA A 166 -0.77 2.24 14.54
C ALA A 166 0.68 1.87 14.27
N GLN A 167 0.93 0.60 14.30
CA GLN A 167 2.20 0.01 13.90
C GLN A 167 2.19 -0.33 12.41
N PRO A 168 3.28 -0.12 11.69
CA PRO A 168 3.39 -0.61 10.33
C PRO A 168 3.26 -2.14 10.30
N SER A 169 2.86 -2.69 9.14
CA SER A 169 2.78 -4.14 8.98
C SER A 169 4.13 -4.81 9.27
N GLN A 170 4.11 -6.02 9.81
CA GLN A 170 5.28 -6.88 9.73
C GLN A 170 5.55 -7.25 8.26
N ILE A 171 6.80 -7.54 7.91
CA ILE A 171 7.20 -7.98 6.57
C ILE A 171 7.83 -9.35 6.68
N VAL A 172 7.33 -10.29 5.89
CA VAL A 172 7.78 -11.67 5.90
C VAL A 172 8.10 -12.19 4.50
N ARG A 173 8.96 -13.17 4.44
CA ARG A 173 9.09 -14.11 3.33
C ARG A 173 8.69 -15.50 3.84
N ILE A 174 7.91 -16.23 3.06
CA ILE A 174 7.49 -17.60 3.37
C ILE A 174 8.03 -18.49 2.25
N ASN A 175 8.84 -19.50 2.59
CA ASN A 175 9.34 -20.47 1.63
C ASN A 175 8.30 -21.58 1.37
N GLU A 176 8.55 -22.44 0.39
CA GLU A 176 7.66 -23.55 0.03
C GLU A 176 7.44 -24.55 1.17
N GLY A 177 8.40 -24.70 2.07
CA GLY A 177 8.31 -25.52 3.29
C GLY A 177 7.49 -24.89 4.41
N GLY A 178 6.99 -23.63 4.23
CA GLY A 178 6.20 -22.92 5.23
C GLY A 178 7.03 -22.24 6.32
N GLU A 179 8.37 -22.21 6.20
CA GLU A 179 9.23 -21.45 7.11
C GLU A 179 9.09 -19.95 6.87
N ILE A 180 9.02 -19.18 7.95
CA ILE A 180 8.82 -17.74 7.93
C ILE A 180 10.13 -17.03 8.28
N GLU A 181 10.61 -16.22 7.34
CA GLU A 181 11.67 -15.25 7.57
C GLU A 181 11.05 -13.87 7.83
N PHE A 182 11.29 -13.28 8.99
CA PHE A 182 10.87 -11.91 9.31
C PHE A 182 11.89 -10.91 8.82
N LEU A 183 11.54 -10.12 7.82
CA LEU A 183 12.34 -9.02 7.30
C LEU A 183 12.11 -7.72 8.11
N ARG A 184 10.92 -7.58 8.71
CA ARG A 184 10.55 -6.53 9.66
C ARG A 184 9.47 -7.07 10.61
N ARG A 185 9.62 -6.82 11.90
CA ARG A 185 8.63 -7.12 12.95
C ARG A 185 7.92 -5.87 13.42
#